data_51af3029ca74645af4e482431f90c28c
#
_entry.id   51af3029ca74645af4e482431f90c28c
#
_cell.length_a   1.000
_cell.length_b   1.000
_cell.length_c   1.000
_cell.angle_alpha   90.00
_cell.angle_beta   90.00
_cell.angle_gamma   90.00
#
_symmetry.space_group_name_H-M   'P 1'
#
loop_
_entity.id
_entity.type
_entity.pdbx_description
1 polymer ?
#
loop_
_entity_poly.entity_id
_entity_poly.type
_entity_poly.pdbx_seq_one_letter_code
_entity_poly.pdbx_strand_id
1 'polypeptide(L)'
;MSTHLQLHLTSQQRKHLDKLVRSGKAGARTLTKARILLMTDYSRGGHRTDQEIASVLGVSLPTVGRVRRRCVEGGLQAALHDRARSGRPPKITGEIEARLTVLACSDPPRGSARWTLRLLADKIVELGYLDSISHVAVSKRLKKTRCGPGA
;
A
#
# COMPACT_ATOMS: atom_id res chain seq x y z
N MET A 1 -15.70 16.92 -24.39
CA MET A 1 -16.93 16.11 -24.25
C MET A 1 -16.74 15.17 -23.06
N SER A 2 -17.50 15.37 -22.03
CA SER A 2 -17.43 14.51 -20.84
C SER A 2 -18.14 13.21 -21.17
N THR A 3 -17.40 12.16 -21.49
CA THR A 3 -17.94 10.81 -21.67
C THR A 3 -18.43 10.36 -20.33
N HIS A 4 -19.73 10.45 -20.08
CA HIS A 4 -20.34 9.90 -18.87
C HIS A 4 -20.19 8.37 -18.89
N LEU A 5 -19.14 7.87 -18.24
CA LEU A 5 -18.93 6.45 -18.02
C LEU A 5 -20.11 5.90 -17.21
N GLN A 6 -20.99 5.14 -17.85
CA GLN A 6 -22.10 4.49 -17.18
C GLN A 6 -21.58 3.30 -16.38
N LEU A 7 -21.94 3.22 -15.11
CA LEU A 7 -21.61 2.12 -14.23
C LEU A 7 -22.82 1.20 -14.10
N HIS A 8 -22.63 -0.07 -14.40
CA HIS A 8 -23.60 -1.12 -14.21
C HIS A 8 -23.08 -2.14 -13.18
N LEU A 9 -23.69 -2.17 -12.02
CA LEU A 9 -23.34 -3.13 -10.96
C LEU A 9 -24.11 -4.44 -11.15
N THR A 10 -23.42 -5.56 -10.98
CA THR A 10 -24.10 -6.86 -10.90
C THR A 10 -24.87 -6.98 -9.58
N SER A 11 -25.88 -7.87 -9.55
CA SER A 11 -26.68 -8.10 -8.33
C SER A 11 -25.81 -8.50 -7.13
N GLN A 12 -24.74 -9.26 -7.36
CA GLN A 12 -23.81 -9.67 -6.32
C GLN A 12 -22.97 -8.47 -5.80
N GLN A 13 -22.46 -7.64 -6.71
CA GLN A 13 -21.70 -6.44 -6.35
C GLN A 13 -22.56 -5.47 -5.53
N ARG A 14 -23.81 -5.29 -5.92
CA ARG A 14 -24.75 -4.43 -5.20
C ARG A 14 -25.03 -4.98 -3.79
N LYS A 15 -25.36 -6.26 -3.66
CA LYS A 15 -25.53 -6.90 -2.35
C LYS A 15 -24.29 -6.76 -1.45
N HIS A 16 -23.11 -6.88 -2.03
CA HIS A 16 -21.86 -6.69 -1.30
C HIS A 16 -21.71 -5.25 -0.79
N LEU A 17 -21.96 -4.25 -1.64
CA LEU A 17 -21.92 -2.84 -1.25
C LEU A 17 -22.99 -2.48 -0.21
N ASP A 18 -24.22 -2.95 -0.37
CA ASP A 18 -25.29 -2.76 0.61
C ASP A 18 -24.93 -3.33 1.98
N LYS A 19 -24.39 -4.57 2.00
CA LYS A 19 -23.90 -5.20 3.22
C LYS A 19 -22.77 -4.40 3.86
N LEU A 20 -21.82 -3.91 3.06
CA LEU A 20 -20.70 -3.10 3.52
C LEU A 20 -21.18 -1.80 4.19
N VAL A 21 -22.10 -1.10 3.54
CA VAL A 21 -22.69 0.17 4.04
C VAL A 21 -23.50 -0.07 5.31
N ARG A 22 -24.34 -1.12 5.35
CA ARG A 22 -25.16 -1.45 6.52
C ARG A 22 -24.34 -1.89 7.72
N SER A 23 -23.26 -2.63 7.52
CA SER A 23 -22.41 -3.08 8.61
C SER A 23 -21.65 -1.95 9.30
N GLY A 24 -21.34 -0.88 8.57
CA GLY A 24 -20.60 0.28 9.09
C GLY A 24 -19.18 0.00 9.58
N LYS A 25 -18.69 -1.24 9.47
CA LYS A 25 -17.40 -1.67 10.03
C LYS A 25 -16.18 -1.28 9.19
N ALA A 26 -16.39 -0.87 7.94
CA ALA A 26 -15.30 -0.43 7.06
C ALA A 26 -14.88 1.02 7.36
N GLY A 27 -13.66 1.39 6.97
CA GLY A 27 -13.19 2.77 7.13
C GLY A 27 -14.09 3.78 6.41
N ALA A 28 -14.20 4.98 6.96
CA ALA A 28 -15.11 6.04 6.45
C ALA A 28 -14.94 6.30 4.94
N ARG A 29 -13.71 6.33 4.44
CA ARG A 29 -13.45 6.49 3.00
C ARG A 29 -14.03 5.37 2.15
N THR A 30 -13.91 4.12 2.60
CA THR A 30 -14.44 2.95 1.92
C THR A 30 -15.97 2.98 1.89
N LEU A 31 -16.60 3.35 3.01
CA LEU A 31 -18.07 3.51 3.11
C LEU A 31 -18.56 4.62 2.18
N THR A 32 -17.87 5.76 2.12
CA THR A 32 -18.22 6.86 1.20
C THR A 32 -18.11 6.40 -0.25
N LYS A 33 -17.05 5.69 -0.64
CA LYS A 33 -16.89 5.14 -1.99
C LYS A 33 -17.99 4.13 -2.32
N ALA A 34 -18.37 3.26 -1.37
CA ALA A 34 -19.46 2.31 -1.55
C ALA A 34 -20.80 3.02 -1.80
N ARG A 35 -21.11 4.08 -1.05
CA ARG A 35 -22.31 4.90 -1.26
C ARG A 35 -22.30 5.60 -2.63
N ILE A 36 -21.16 6.15 -3.06
CA ILE A 36 -21.01 6.75 -4.39
C ILE A 36 -21.34 5.71 -5.47
N LEU A 37 -20.78 4.49 -5.40
CA LEU A 37 -21.01 3.44 -6.39
C LEU A 37 -22.48 3.01 -6.44
N LEU A 38 -23.15 2.86 -5.29
CA LEU A 38 -24.58 2.53 -5.24
C LEU A 38 -25.47 3.63 -5.84
N MET A 39 -25.10 4.90 -5.68
CA MET A 39 -25.86 6.03 -6.21
C MET A 39 -25.56 6.30 -7.69
N THR A 40 -24.42 5.87 -8.22
CA THR A 40 -24.05 6.00 -9.64
C THR A 40 -24.49 4.82 -10.49
N ASP A 41 -25.09 3.78 -9.90
CA ASP A 41 -25.50 2.56 -10.60
C ASP A 41 -26.70 2.79 -11.52
N TYR A 42 -26.49 2.64 -12.81
CA TYR A 42 -27.52 2.79 -13.85
C TYR A 42 -28.49 1.59 -13.96
N SER A 43 -28.15 0.46 -13.34
CA SER A 43 -28.93 -0.79 -13.49
C SER A 43 -30.35 -0.71 -12.92
N ARG A 44 -30.64 0.26 -12.08
CA ARG A 44 -31.97 0.46 -11.43
C ARG A 44 -32.81 1.59 -12.01
N GLY A 45 -32.36 2.25 -13.08
CA GLY A 45 -33.13 3.32 -13.72
C GLY A 45 -33.26 4.62 -12.92
N GLY A 46 -32.67 4.70 -11.74
CA GLY A 46 -32.74 5.86 -10.85
C GLY A 46 -31.38 6.43 -10.50
N HIS A 47 -30.48 6.49 -11.49
CA HIS A 47 -29.15 7.07 -11.28
C HIS A 47 -29.24 8.56 -10.92
N ARG A 48 -28.40 8.99 -9.99
CA ARG A 48 -28.24 10.40 -9.64
C ARG A 48 -27.09 11.00 -10.42
N THR A 49 -27.18 12.27 -10.72
CA THR A 49 -26.08 13.02 -11.33
C THR A 49 -24.90 13.11 -10.36
N ASP A 50 -23.69 13.25 -10.88
CA ASP A 50 -22.49 13.41 -10.04
C ASP A 50 -22.60 14.61 -9.09
N GLN A 51 -23.29 15.66 -9.51
CA GLN A 51 -23.51 16.86 -8.72
C GLN A 51 -24.47 16.60 -7.53
N GLU A 52 -25.53 15.85 -7.76
CA GLU A 52 -26.44 15.42 -6.69
C GLU A 52 -25.75 14.50 -5.68
N ILE A 53 -24.95 13.54 -6.18
CA ILE A 53 -24.19 12.63 -5.32
C ILE A 53 -23.16 13.40 -4.49
N ALA A 54 -22.43 14.33 -5.11
CA ALA A 54 -21.47 15.18 -4.43
C ALA A 54 -22.12 16.00 -3.31
N SER A 55 -23.29 16.59 -3.59
CA SER A 55 -24.06 17.37 -2.63
C SER A 55 -24.57 16.51 -1.47
N VAL A 56 -25.19 15.36 -1.76
CA VAL A 56 -25.77 14.46 -0.74
C VAL A 56 -24.70 13.86 0.18
N LEU A 57 -23.55 13.50 -0.35
CA LEU A 57 -22.47 12.85 0.42
C LEU A 57 -21.44 13.83 0.98
N GLY A 58 -21.55 15.13 0.65
CA GLY A 58 -20.59 16.14 1.08
C GLY A 58 -19.17 15.91 0.52
N VAL A 59 -19.05 15.38 -0.70
CA VAL A 59 -17.79 15.12 -1.38
C VAL A 59 -17.62 16.03 -2.60
N SER A 60 -16.40 16.20 -3.07
CA SER A 60 -16.16 16.98 -4.29
C SER A 60 -16.59 16.23 -5.54
N LEU A 61 -17.07 16.96 -6.55
CA LEU A 61 -17.48 16.42 -7.84
C LEU A 61 -16.37 15.54 -8.50
N PRO A 62 -15.09 15.94 -8.52
CA PRO A 62 -14.01 15.11 -9.05
C PRO A 62 -13.85 13.78 -8.31
N THR A 63 -14.22 13.71 -7.02
CA THR A 63 -14.14 12.47 -6.23
C THR A 63 -15.15 11.45 -6.74
N VAL A 64 -16.38 11.87 -7.04
CA VAL A 64 -17.43 10.99 -7.59
C VAL A 64 -16.99 10.41 -8.94
N GLY A 65 -16.53 11.26 -9.86
CA GLY A 65 -16.03 10.84 -11.17
C GLY A 65 -14.84 9.89 -11.08
N ARG A 66 -13.92 10.14 -10.15
CA ARG A 66 -12.74 9.28 -9.94
C ARG A 66 -13.10 7.90 -9.42
N VAL A 67 -14.03 7.81 -8.46
CA VAL A 67 -14.48 6.53 -7.90
C VAL A 67 -15.19 5.70 -8.97
N ARG A 68 -16.08 6.31 -9.76
CA ARG A 68 -16.78 5.67 -10.88
C ARG A 68 -15.80 5.14 -11.92
N ARG A 69 -14.86 5.98 -12.37
CA ARG A 69 -13.83 5.59 -13.35
C ARG A 69 -13.01 4.41 -12.86
N ARG A 70 -12.55 4.45 -11.61
CA ARG A 70 -11.79 3.34 -11.02
C ARG A 70 -12.58 2.03 -10.95
N CYS A 71 -13.89 2.11 -10.77
CA CYS A 71 -14.75 0.93 -10.76
C CYS A 71 -14.89 0.33 -12.17
N VAL A 72 -15.06 1.18 -13.17
CA VAL A 72 -15.19 0.73 -14.58
C VAL A 72 -13.87 0.15 -15.11
N GLU A 73 -12.74 0.80 -14.82
CA GLU A 73 -11.42 0.40 -15.32
C GLU A 73 -10.79 -0.77 -14.54
N GLY A 74 -10.95 -0.81 -13.23
CA GLY A 74 -10.26 -1.74 -12.35
C GLY A 74 -11.16 -2.63 -11.49
N GLY A 75 -12.47 -2.52 -11.68
CA GLY A 75 -13.45 -3.29 -10.92
C GLY A 75 -13.73 -2.75 -9.51
N LEU A 76 -14.65 -3.42 -8.83
CA LEU A 76 -15.17 -2.98 -7.53
C LEU A 76 -14.08 -2.84 -6.45
N GLN A 77 -13.18 -3.80 -6.36
CA GLN A 77 -12.12 -3.80 -5.35
C GLN A 77 -11.15 -2.63 -5.56
N ALA A 78 -10.79 -2.33 -6.81
CA ALA A 78 -9.93 -1.20 -7.13
C ALA A 78 -10.59 0.15 -6.80
N ALA A 79 -11.91 0.24 -6.87
CA ALA A 79 -12.64 1.44 -6.51
C ALA A 79 -12.73 1.63 -4.99
N LEU A 80 -12.98 0.56 -4.23
CA LEU A 80 -13.13 0.59 -2.78
C LEU A 80 -11.80 0.83 -2.05
N HIS A 81 -10.73 0.18 -2.50
CA HIS A 81 -9.43 0.26 -1.87
C HIS A 81 -8.50 1.24 -2.58
N ASP A 82 -7.76 2.02 -1.81
CA ASP A 82 -6.72 2.89 -2.38
C ASP A 82 -5.52 2.05 -2.82
N ARG A 83 -4.87 2.48 -3.91
CA ARG A 83 -3.59 1.89 -4.30
C ARG A 83 -2.57 2.10 -3.19
N ALA A 84 -1.76 1.08 -2.92
CA ALA A 84 -0.62 1.23 -2.03
C ALA A 84 0.24 2.40 -2.53
N ARG A 85 0.55 3.31 -1.63
CA ARG A 85 1.47 4.40 -1.95
C ARG A 85 2.88 3.83 -1.99
N SER A 86 3.71 4.27 -2.95
CA SER A 86 5.11 3.83 -3.07
C SER A 86 5.93 4.13 -1.80
N GLY A 87 5.51 5.10 -1.00
CA GLY A 87 6.22 5.50 0.19
C GLY A 87 7.63 6.04 -0.10
N ARG A 88 8.42 6.20 0.95
CA ARG A 88 9.84 6.54 0.81
C ARG A 88 10.59 5.29 0.31
N PRO A 89 11.45 5.41 -0.70
CA PRO A 89 12.29 4.29 -1.13
C PRO A 89 13.08 3.71 0.05
N PRO A 90 13.20 2.37 0.16
CA PRO A 90 13.97 1.77 1.23
C PRO A 90 15.45 2.16 1.08
N LYS A 91 16.07 2.65 2.17
CA LYS A 91 17.50 2.96 2.18
C LYS A 91 18.37 1.70 1.98
N ILE A 92 17.90 0.56 2.44
CA ILE A 92 18.57 -0.73 2.32
C ILE A 92 17.96 -1.45 1.13
N THR A 93 18.71 -1.51 0.04
CA THR A 93 18.35 -2.23 -1.18
C THR A 93 18.74 -3.71 -1.08
N GLY A 94 18.25 -4.54 -2.01
CA GLY A 94 18.64 -5.95 -2.08
C GLY A 94 20.15 -6.17 -2.22
N GLU A 95 20.86 -5.27 -2.90
CA GLU A 95 22.30 -5.29 -3.02
C GLU A 95 22.99 -5.11 -1.66
N ILE A 96 22.54 -4.14 -0.86
CA ILE A 96 23.08 -3.90 0.48
C ILE A 96 22.74 -5.07 1.42
N GLU A 97 21.57 -5.68 1.29
CA GLU A 97 21.21 -6.90 2.03
C GLU A 97 22.14 -8.05 1.70
N ALA A 98 22.46 -8.27 0.42
CA ALA A 98 23.40 -9.29 -0.01
C ALA A 98 24.80 -9.05 0.55
N ARG A 99 25.30 -7.81 0.52
CA ARG A 99 26.61 -7.44 1.09
C ARG A 99 26.67 -7.63 2.60
N LEU A 100 25.60 -7.26 3.34
CA LEU A 100 25.47 -7.51 4.77
C LEU A 100 25.55 -9.02 5.08
N THR A 101 24.91 -9.84 4.27
CA THR A 101 24.92 -11.31 4.42
C THR A 101 26.33 -11.87 4.18
N VAL A 102 27.00 -11.43 3.10
CA VAL A 102 28.38 -11.84 2.81
C VAL A 102 29.33 -11.44 3.93
N LEU A 103 29.23 -10.22 4.46
CA LEU A 103 30.04 -9.77 5.59
C LEU A 103 29.77 -10.59 6.85
N ALA A 104 28.50 -10.86 7.17
CA ALA A 104 28.13 -11.65 8.34
C ALA A 104 28.65 -13.10 8.30
N CYS A 105 28.83 -13.63 7.10
CA CYS A 105 29.38 -14.98 6.85
C CYS A 105 30.89 -14.99 6.63
N SER A 106 31.57 -13.84 6.57
CA SER A 106 33.01 -13.71 6.45
C SER A 106 33.70 -13.70 7.82
N ASP A 107 35.02 -13.83 7.82
CA ASP A 107 35.80 -13.69 9.05
C ASP A 107 35.69 -12.26 9.62
N PRO A 108 35.56 -12.12 10.96
CA PRO A 108 35.50 -10.82 11.58
C PRO A 108 36.86 -10.09 11.46
N PRO A 109 36.86 -8.76 11.53
CA PRO A 109 38.11 -8.00 11.44
C PRO A 109 39.03 -8.29 12.62
N ARG A 110 40.34 -8.08 12.41
CA ARG A 110 41.38 -8.29 13.45
C ARG A 110 41.00 -7.56 14.74
N GLY A 111 41.06 -8.27 15.83
CA GLY A 111 40.71 -7.75 17.16
C GLY A 111 39.24 -8.04 17.61
N SER A 112 38.45 -8.71 16.76
CA SER A 112 37.10 -9.12 17.10
C SER A 112 36.97 -10.65 16.94
N ALA A 113 36.45 -11.33 17.97
CA ALA A 113 36.22 -12.77 17.94
C ALA A 113 35.03 -13.19 17.06
N ARG A 114 34.10 -12.28 16.83
CA ARG A 114 32.86 -12.51 16.06
C ARG A 114 32.29 -11.22 15.52
N TRP A 115 31.48 -11.32 14.48
CA TRP A 115 30.67 -10.20 14.03
C TRP A 115 29.59 -9.81 15.05
N THR A 116 29.47 -8.54 15.34
CA THR A 116 28.34 -7.96 16.07
C THR A 116 27.51 -7.11 15.11
N LEU A 117 26.24 -6.87 15.46
CA LEU A 117 25.35 -6.02 14.63
C LEU A 117 25.88 -4.59 14.49
N ARG A 118 26.55 -4.06 15.52
CA ARG A 118 27.18 -2.73 15.46
C ARG A 118 28.36 -2.72 14.51
N LEU A 119 29.25 -3.73 14.65
CA LEU A 119 30.42 -3.85 13.79
C LEU A 119 30.05 -4.02 12.30
N LEU A 120 28.97 -4.76 12.02
CA LEU A 120 28.43 -4.88 10.66
C LEU A 120 27.87 -3.53 10.15
N ALA A 121 27.18 -2.78 11.00
CA ALA A 121 26.68 -1.46 10.65
C ALA A 121 27.81 -0.48 10.34
N ASP A 122 28.84 -0.45 11.20
CA ASP A 122 30.02 0.41 11.02
C ASP A 122 30.78 0.04 9.74
N LYS A 123 30.93 -1.26 9.47
CA LYS A 123 31.66 -1.74 8.28
C LYS A 123 30.96 -1.41 6.97
N ILE A 124 29.63 -1.49 6.91
CA ILE A 124 28.83 -1.08 5.74
C ILE A 124 28.98 0.42 5.45
N VAL A 125 29.03 1.25 6.49
CA VAL A 125 29.26 2.69 6.36
C VAL A 125 30.70 2.97 5.93
N GLU A 126 31.67 2.32 6.55
CA GLU A 126 33.10 2.45 6.19
C GLU A 126 33.35 2.10 4.72
N LEU A 127 32.68 1.06 4.21
CA LEU A 127 32.77 0.64 2.81
C LEU A 127 31.99 1.57 1.84
N GLY A 128 31.34 2.62 2.34
CA GLY A 128 30.66 3.62 1.53
C GLY A 128 29.34 3.19 0.90
N TYR A 129 28.75 2.07 1.35
CA TYR A 129 27.46 1.60 0.82
C TYR A 129 26.27 2.37 1.35
N LEU A 130 26.37 2.95 2.53
CA LEU A 130 25.37 3.79 3.17
C LEU A 130 26.04 4.89 3.99
N ASP A 131 25.42 6.06 4.04
CA ASP A 131 25.87 7.16 4.90
C ASP A 131 25.68 6.84 6.39
N SER A 132 24.61 6.11 6.71
CA SER A 132 24.34 5.66 8.07
C SER A 132 23.34 4.50 8.09
N ILE A 133 23.54 3.57 9.03
CA ILE A 133 22.62 2.46 9.30
C ILE A 133 22.64 2.12 10.79
N SER A 134 21.48 1.81 11.37
CA SER A 134 21.40 1.37 12.77
C SER A 134 21.59 -0.15 12.88
N HIS A 135 22.15 -0.61 13.99
CA HIS A 135 22.28 -2.04 14.30
C HIS A 135 20.94 -2.78 14.33
N VAL A 136 19.84 -2.06 14.68
CA VAL A 136 18.48 -2.60 14.64
C VAL A 136 18.03 -2.87 13.21
N ALA A 137 18.36 -1.97 12.27
CA ALA A 137 18.06 -2.17 10.85
C ALA A 137 18.84 -3.35 10.27
N VAL A 138 20.12 -3.49 10.63
CA VAL A 138 20.96 -4.66 10.27
C VAL A 138 20.33 -5.95 10.79
N SER A 139 19.95 -6.00 12.08
CA SER A 139 19.29 -7.16 12.68
C SER A 139 18.00 -7.57 11.94
N LYS A 140 17.14 -6.62 11.61
CA LYS A 140 15.90 -6.89 10.88
C LYS A 140 16.15 -7.51 9.50
N ARG A 141 17.22 -7.10 8.82
CA ARG A 141 17.55 -7.62 7.49
C ARG A 141 18.17 -9.01 7.57
N LEU A 142 19.13 -9.23 8.46
CA LEU A 142 19.74 -10.54 8.65
C LEU A 142 18.76 -11.61 9.15
N LYS A 143 17.78 -11.26 10.00
CA LYS A 143 16.71 -12.17 10.41
C LYS A 143 15.88 -12.67 9.23
N LYS A 144 15.64 -11.81 8.23
CA LYS A 144 14.90 -12.19 7.02
C LYS A 144 15.68 -13.20 6.16
N THR A 145 16.98 -13.12 6.14
CA THR A 145 17.87 -14.02 5.37
C THR A 145 18.30 -15.27 6.14
N ARG A 146 17.85 -15.48 7.38
CA ARG A 146 18.27 -16.55 8.28
C ARG A 146 19.78 -16.62 8.56
N CYS A 147 20.53 -15.60 8.20
CA CYS A 147 21.95 -15.46 8.55
C CYS A 147 22.05 -14.51 9.74
N GLY A 148 22.21 -15.05 10.93
CA GLY A 148 22.51 -14.26 12.14
C GLY A 148 24.01 -14.25 12.40
N PRO A 149 24.58 -13.17 12.98
CA PRO A 149 25.96 -13.19 13.46
C PRO A 149 26.08 -14.23 14.58
N GLY A 150 26.86 -15.28 14.35
CA GLY A 150 27.14 -16.32 15.33
C GLY A 150 26.35 -17.62 15.17
N ALA A 151 25.90 -17.95 13.95
CA ALA A 151 25.45 -19.31 13.65
C ALA A 151 26.66 -20.19 13.28
#